data_b224dc0cee2c8e646d4cab0aab1580c5
#
_entry.id   b224dc0cee2c8e646d4cab0aab1580c5
#
_cell.length_a   1.000
_cell.length_b   1.000
_cell.length_c   1.000
_cell.angle_alpha   90.00
_cell.angle_beta   90.00
_cell.angle_gamma   90.00
#
_symmetry.space_group_name_H-M   'P 1'
#
loop_
_entity.id
_entity.type
_entity.pdbx_description
1 polymer ?
#
loop_
_entity_poly.entity_id
_entity_poly.type
_entity_poly.pdbx_seq_one_letter_code
_entity_poly.pdbx_strand_id
1 'polypeptide(L)'
;MFRTNTCGELRLADAGKTVTLAGWAQRIRKMGGMTFIDLRDRYGITQLAFQSDGSAEQDALLEAANGVGREFVLQVTGEVIERQSKNNQIPTGEIEIKVAEMNILNAAVTPPFTIEDETDGGDDIRMKYRYLDLRRNCVRKNLELRHKMAFEVRRYLDEKGFLEVETPVLVNSTPEGARDFIVPSRMNPGQFYALPQSPQILKQLLMVSGFDRYFQIVKCFRDEDLRADRQPEFTQIDCEMSFVEQEDVLQLFEGMSKHLFKSILNIDLPDFPRMTWADAMKYYGSDKPDTRFGMEFVELHELFHAIEEQKEEKFSVFANAAYIGGICATGCATYTRKQLDALTDYVKRPQIGAKGMVYARVEVDGNVKSSVDKFYTQEQLQEVAKAMNAQPGDLILILSGDDAMKTRKQLCELRLEVGKQLGLRDPKKFSCLWIVDFPMYEWSEEEQRLMAMHHPFTSPKPEDIPLMDTNPAAVRANAYDMVINGVEVGGGSIRIHDAALQQRTFEILGFTPEEAQLKFGFLMNAFKFGAPPHGGLAYGLDRFVSLFAGLDSIRDCIAFPKNNQGRDVMLGAPGLVDQKQLDELMIDLREIKE
;
A
#
# COMPACT_ATOMS: atom_id res chain seq x y z
N MET A 1 3.74 3.73 41.55
CA MET A 1 3.77 3.14 40.19
C MET A 1 3.16 1.74 40.28
N PHE A 2 2.33 1.31 39.33
CA PHE A 2 1.67 0.00 39.40
C PHE A 2 2.58 -1.19 39.06
N ARG A 3 3.79 -0.95 38.59
CA ARG A 3 4.77 -1.99 38.26
C ARG A 3 6.19 -1.49 38.39
N THR A 4 7.11 -2.37 38.77
CA THR A 4 8.56 -2.12 38.77
C THR A 4 9.20 -2.53 37.45
N ASN A 5 8.66 -3.56 36.80
CA ASN A 5 9.18 -4.17 35.59
C ASN A 5 8.06 -4.44 34.58
N THR A 6 8.45 -4.60 33.31
CA THR A 6 7.52 -5.04 32.25
C THR A 6 7.48 -6.57 32.17
N CYS A 7 6.44 -7.13 31.53
CA CYS A 7 6.29 -8.59 31.35
C CYS A 7 7.25 -9.18 30.31
N GLY A 8 8.10 -8.38 29.68
CA GLY A 8 9.03 -8.82 28.63
C GLY A 8 10.53 -8.71 28.97
N GLU A 9 10.89 -8.00 30.04
CA GLU A 9 12.30 -7.64 30.27
C GLU A 9 13.08 -8.57 31.19
N LEU A 10 12.39 -9.32 32.07
CA LEU A 10 13.05 -10.17 33.06
C LEU A 10 13.74 -11.39 32.41
N ARG A 11 14.89 -11.74 32.99
CA ARG A 11 15.74 -12.86 32.53
C ARG A 11 16.21 -13.69 33.73
N LEU A 12 16.87 -14.81 33.49
CA LEU A 12 17.44 -15.68 34.54
C LEU A 12 18.40 -14.93 35.49
N ALA A 13 19.09 -13.91 35.00
CA ALA A 13 19.95 -13.04 35.83
C ALA A 13 19.17 -12.21 36.88
N ASP A 14 17.82 -12.13 36.77
CA ASP A 14 16.97 -11.44 37.70
C ASP A 14 16.39 -12.36 38.78
N ALA A 15 16.73 -13.66 38.78
CA ALA A 15 16.30 -14.61 39.80
C ALA A 15 16.66 -14.15 41.21
N GLY A 16 15.74 -14.32 42.15
CA GLY A 16 15.88 -13.86 43.54
C GLY A 16 15.40 -12.41 43.77
N LYS A 17 15.11 -11.62 42.71
CA LYS A 17 14.55 -10.27 42.87
C LYS A 17 13.06 -10.33 43.13
N THR A 18 12.58 -9.46 44.02
CA THR A 18 11.15 -9.19 44.18
C THR A 18 10.73 -8.10 43.19
N VAL A 19 9.73 -8.39 42.38
CA VAL A 19 9.23 -7.48 41.33
C VAL A 19 7.71 -7.33 41.42
N THR A 20 7.20 -6.21 40.94
CA THR A 20 5.77 -6.00 40.73
C THR A 20 5.51 -5.87 39.22
N LEU A 21 4.62 -6.73 38.68
CA LEU A 21 4.17 -6.71 37.30
C LEU A 21 2.70 -6.31 37.23
N ALA A 22 2.32 -5.70 36.11
CA ALA A 22 0.91 -5.43 35.80
C ALA A 22 0.63 -5.67 34.32
N GLY A 23 -0.51 -6.31 34.02
CA GLY A 23 -0.87 -6.68 32.65
C GLY A 23 -2.19 -7.42 32.58
N TRP A 24 -2.44 -8.06 31.46
CA TRP A 24 -3.64 -8.86 31.18
C TRP A 24 -3.36 -10.35 31.31
N ALA A 25 -4.26 -11.09 32.00
CA ALA A 25 -4.22 -12.54 32.10
C ALA A 25 -4.58 -13.17 30.75
N GLN A 26 -3.60 -13.61 29.98
CA GLN A 26 -3.82 -14.17 28.64
C GLN A 26 -4.28 -15.63 28.69
N ARG A 27 -3.57 -16.47 29.42
CA ARG A 27 -3.87 -17.90 29.61
C ARG A 27 -3.86 -18.27 31.09
N ILE A 28 -4.81 -19.07 31.48
CA ILE A 28 -4.87 -19.63 32.84
C ILE A 28 -4.83 -21.17 32.73
N ARG A 29 -3.92 -21.81 33.46
CA ARG A 29 -3.77 -23.27 33.52
C ARG A 29 -3.82 -23.72 34.95
N LYS A 30 -4.83 -24.55 35.28
CA LYS A 30 -5.02 -25.16 36.60
C LYS A 30 -4.48 -26.59 36.57
N MET A 31 -3.52 -26.91 37.42
CA MET A 31 -2.81 -28.20 37.41
C MET A 31 -2.63 -28.70 38.86
N GLY A 32 -3.58 -29.48 39.35
CA GLY A 32 -3.42 -30.27 40.57
C GLY A 32 -2.85 -29.51 41.79
N GLY A 33 -3.51 -28.46 42.25
CA GLY A 33 -3.04 -27.65 43.39
C GLY A 33 -2.10 -26.49 43.04
N MET A 34 -1.87 -26.27 41.77
CA MET A 34 -1.14 -25.12 41.24
C MET A 34 -1.94 -24.40 40.15
N THR A 35 -1.79 -23.11 40.06
CA THR A 35 -2.35 -22.32 38.95
C THR A 35 -1.25 -21.48 38.33
N PHE A 36 -1.18 -21.54 37.00
CA PHE A 36 -0.28 -20.72 36.21
C PHE A 36 -1.08 -19.72 35.39
N ILE A 37 -0.65 -18.46 35.41
CA ILE A 37 -1.23 -17.39 34.61
C ILE A 37 -0.13 -16.77 33.74
N ASP A 38 -0.35 -16.73 32.43
CA ASP A 38 0.52 -15.99 31.53
C ASP A 38 0.06 -14.52 31.56
N LEU A 39 0.82 -13.66 32.21
CA LEU A 39 0.55 -12.23 32.29
C LEU A 39 1.22 -11.54 31.12
N ARG A 40 0.44 -10.79 30.33
CA ARG A 40 0.88 -10.11 29.11
C ARG A 40 0.78 -8.60 29.26
N ASP A 41 1.78 -7.90 28.80
CA ASP A 41 1.73 -6.46 28.51
C ASP A 41 2.21 -6.17 27.08
N ARG A 42 2.47 -4.91 26.74
CA ARG A 42 3.01 -4.51 25.43
C ARG A 42 4.37 -5.17 25.14
N TYR A 43 5.17 -5.42 26.16
CA TYR A 43 6.58 -5.79 26.01
C TYR A 43 6.80 -7.32 25.98
N GLY A 44 5.85 -8.08 26.47
CA GLY A 44 5.94 -9.54 26.44
C GLY A 44 4.96 -10.25 27.36
N ILE A 45 5.33 -11.48 27.71
CA ILE A 45 4.54 -12.40 28.54
C ILE A 45 5.46 -12.94 29.63
N THR A 46 5.02 -12.93 30.87
CA THR A 46 5.69 -13.59 32.00
C THR A 46 4.73 -14.56 32.67
N GLN A 47 5.18 -15.79 32.95
CA GLN A 47 4.40 -16.75 33.69
C GLN A 47 4.37 -16.41 35.18
N LEU A 48 3.20 -16.42 35.76
CA LEU A 48 2.94 -16.32 37.19
C LEU A 48 2.66 -17.73 37.73
N ALA A 49 3.26 -18.08 38.85
CA ALA A 49 3.05 -19.37 39.52
C ALA A 49 2.37 -19.13 40.90
N PHE A 50 1.26 -19.78 41.10
CA PHE A 50 0.50 -19.79 42.34
C PHE A 50 0.47 -21.21 42.87
N GLN A 51 1.01 -21.43 44.06
CA GLN A 51 1.08 -22.76 44.68
C GLN A 51 0.79 -22.64 46.19
N SER A 52 -0.02 -23.52 46.70
CA SER A 52 -0.19 -23.67 48.15
C SER A 52 1.08 -24.23 48.80
N ASP A 53 1.47 -23.65 49.89
CA ASP A 53 2.49 -24.19 50.83
C ASP A 53 1.86 -24.72 52.14
N GLY A 54 0.52 -24.78 52.17
CA GLY A 54 -0.26 -25.21 53.35
C GLY A 54 -0.59 -24.05 54.29
N SER A 55 -0.19 -22.80 53.97
CA SER A 55 -0.60 -21.63 54.72
C SER A 55 -1.96 -21.12 54.24
N ALA A 56 -2.78 -20.56 55.15
CA ALA A 56 -4.08 -19.99 54.80
C ALA A 56 -3.95 -18.82 53.82
N GLU A 57 -2.86 -18.10 53.86
CA GLU A 57 -2.57 -16.97 52.95
C GLU A 57 -2.33 -17.44 51.51
N GLN A 58 -1.49 -18.49 51.31
CA GLN A 58 -1.22 -19.03 49.98
C GLN A 58 -2.41 -19.80 49.42
N ASP A 59 -3.21 -20.47 50.28
CA ASP A 59 -4.47 -21.12 49.87
C ASP A 59 -5.48 -20.08 49.37
N ALA A 60 -5.65 -18.96 50.07
CA ALA A 60 -6.51 -17.85 49.64
C ALA A 60 -6.03 -17.22 48.34
N LEU A 61 -4.71 -17.05 48.14
CA LEU A 61 -4.11 -16.53 46.92
C LEU A 61 -4.33 -17.46 45.74
N LEU A 62 -4.17 -18.79 45.95
CA LEU A 62 -4.44 -19.79 44.92
C LEU A 62 -5.93 -19.84 44.55
N GLU A 63 -6.83 -19.72 45.54
CA GLU A 63 -8.26 -19.62 45.27
C GLU A 63 -8.61 -18.38 44.48
N ALA A 64 -8.04 -17.23 44.82
CA ALA A 64 -8.20 -15.97 44.06
C ALA A 64 -7.68 -16.13 42.63
N ALA A 65 -6.51 -16.75 42.41
CA ALA A 65 -5.96 -17.04 41.10
C ALA A 65 -6.85 -17.96 40.27
N ASN A 66 -7.51 -18.94 40.92
CA ASN A 66 -8.47 -19.82 40.28
C ASN A 66 -9.75 -19.09 39.81
N GLY A 67 -10.06 -17.94 40.39
CA GLY A 67 -11.18 -17.07 39.99
C GLY A 67 -10.85 -16.14 38.83
N VAL A 68 -9.58 -16.03 38.41
CA VAL A 68 -9.16 -15.14 37.33
C VAL A 68 -9.69 -15.63 35.98
N GLY A 69 -10.30 -14.73 35.22
CA GLY A 69 -10.72 -14.94 33.83
C GLY A 69 -9.72 -14.40 32.81
N ARG A 70 -9.88 -14.81 31.54
CA ARG A 70 -9.09 -14.25 30.44
C ARG A 70 -9.28 -12.74 30.36
N GLU A 71 -8.18 -12.05 30.07
CA GLU A 71 -8.10 -10.59 29.91
C GLU A 71 -8.41 -9.78 31.18
N PHE A 72 -8.49 -10.44 32.36
CA PHE A 72 -8.49 -9.68 33.62
C PHE A 72 -7.20 -8.87 33.73
N VAL A 73 -7.30 -7.66 34.22
CA VAL A 73 -6.14 -6.79 34.50
C VAL A 73 -5.65 -7.08 35.91
N LEU A 74 -4.43 -7.55 36.00
CA LEU A 74 -3.82 -7.97 37.27
C LEU A 74 -2.61 -7.09 37.58
N GLN A 75 -2.39 -6.88 38.88
CA GLN A 75 -1.13 -6.46 39.45
C GLN A 75 -0.67 -7.59 40.37
N VAL A 76 0.58 -8.02 40.23
CA VAL A 76 1.16 -9.08 41.05
C VAL A 76 2.51 -8.67 41.57
N THR A 77 2.81 -9.02 42.84
CA THR A 77 4.12 -8.89 43.43
C THR A 77 4.63 -10.28 43.79
N GLY A 78 5.88 -10.57 43.48
CA GLY A 78 6.48 -11.85 43.76
C GLY A 78 7.94 -11.93 43.41
N GLU A 79 8.54 -13.08 43.74
CA GLU A 79 9.94 -13.35 43.49
C GLU A 79 10.14 -13.96 42.08
N VAL A 80 11.15 -13.49 41.37
CA VAL A 80 11.59 -14.07 40.11
C VAL A 80 12.33 -15.37 40.41
N ILE A 81 11.82 -16.49 39.90
CA ILE A 81 12.45 -17.80 40.07
C ILE A 81 12.72 -18.46 38.70
N GLU A 82 13.64 -19.40 38.66
CA GLU A 82 13.89 -20.21 37.47
C GLU A 82 12.75 -21.21 37.26
N ARG A 83 12.24 -21.27 36.02
CA ARG A 83 11.17 -22.23 35.65
C ARG A 83 11.70 -23.66 35.64
N GLN A 84 10.92 -24.58 36.18
CA GLN A 84 11.21 -26.00 36.08
C GLN A 84 11.08 -26.50 34.61
N SER A 85 10.07 -26.01 33.89
CA SER A 85 9.85 -26.33 32.48
C SER A 85 10.03 -25.08 31.63
N LYS A 86 11.22 -24.94 31.02
CA LYS A 86 11.61 -23.77 30.22
C LYS A 86 10.80 -23.71 28.93
N ASN A 87 10.45 -22.48 28.50
CA ASN A 87 9.76 -22.20 27.23
C ASN A 87 10.65 -21.34 26.33
N ASN A 88 11.26 -21.94 25.32
CA ASN A 88 12.15 -21.26 24.40
C ASN A 88 11.45 -20.36 23.37
N GLN A 89 10.10 -20.32 23.37
CA GLN A 89 9.33 -19.50 22.41
C GLN A 89 9.14 -18.05 22.87
N ILE A 90 9.40 -17.75 24.14
CA ILE A 90 9.30 -16.41 24.70
C ILE A 90 10.58 -15.99 25.41
N PRO A 91 10.98 -14.70 25.35
CA PRO A 91 12.24 -14.22 25.95
C PRO A 91 12.35 -14.43 27.47
N THR A 92 11.21 -14.46 28.18
CA THR A 92 11.11 -14.67 29.63
C THR A 92 10.90 -16.13 30.00
N GLY A 93 10.99 -17.05 29.04
CA GLY A 93 10.61 -18.44 29.22
C GLY A 93 11.51 -19.29 30.13
N GLU A 94 12.64 -18.74 30.61
CA GLU A 94 13.49 -19.38 31.62
C GLU A 94 13.08 -19.05 33.06
N ILE A 95 12.24 -18.02 33.24
CA ILE A 95 11.81 -17.54 34.56
C ILE A 95 10.27 -17.60 34.71
N GLU A 96 9.85 -17.60 35.95
CA GLU A 96 8.45 -17.36 36.36
C GLU A 96 8.43 -16.53 37.64
N ILE A 97 7.31 -15.95 37.96
CA ILE A 97 7.10 -15.21 39.22
C ILE A 97 6.40 -16.12 40.20
N LYS A 98 7.07 -16.47 41.33
CA LYS A 98 6.44 -17.03 42.49
C LYS A 98 5.66 -15.90 43.19
N VAL A 99 4.35 -15.88 42.98
CA VAL A 99 3.48 -14.79 43.42
C VAL A 99 3.29 -14.79 44.91
N ALA A 100 3.51 -13.64 45.55
CA ALA A 100 3.24 -13.40 46.95
C ALA A 100 1.94 -12.61 47.17
N GLU A 101 1.66 -11.64 46.25
CA GLU A 101 0.47 -10.81 46.32
C GLU A 101 -0.15 -10.64 44.93
N MET A 102 -1.48 -10.62 44.86
CA MET A 102 -2.23 -10.37 43.63
C MET A 102 -3.41 -9.44 43.88
N ASN A 103 -3.53 -8.42 43.07
CA ASN A 103 -4.67 -7.53 43.00
C ASN A 103 -5.34 -7.62 41.63
N ILE A 104 -6.65 -7.87 41.60
CA ILE A 104 -7.44 -7.72 40.38
C ILE A 104 -7.78 -6.25 40.21
N LEU A 105 -7.10 -5.56 39.29
CA LEU A 105 -7.33 -4.15 38.99
C LEU A 105 -8.64 -3.94 38.25
N ASN A 106 -8.97 -4.88 37.35
CA ASN A 106 -10.23 -4.86 36.62
C ASN A 106 -10.56 -6.29 36.11
N ALA A 107 -11.79 -6.72 36.34
CA ALA A 107 -12.29 -7.94 35.77
C ALA A 107 -12.79 -7.73 34.34
N ALA A 108 -12.66 -8.73 33.48
CA ALA A 108 -13.12 -8.67 32.10
C ALA A 108 -14.22 -9.72 31.85
N VAL A 109 -15.14 -9.40 30.96
CA VAL A 109 -16.01 -10.39 30.35
C VAL A 109 -15.21 -11.24 29.36
N THR A 110 -15.69 -12.42 29.02
CA THR A 110 -15.02 -13.26 28.00
C THR A 110 -14.93 -12.52 26.68
N PRO A 111 -13.72 -12.34 26.11
CA PRO A 111 -13.55 -11.69 24.82
C PRO A 111 -14.31 -12.42 23.70
N PRO A 112 -14.81 -11.69 22.69
CA PRO A 112 -15.58 -12.27 21.58
C PRO A 112 -14.73 -13.10 20.61
N PHE A 113 -13.41 -13.09 20.75
CA PHE A 113 -12.46 -13.91 20.02
C PHE A 113 -11.16 -14.09 20.83
N THR A 114 -10.34 -15.05 20.45
CA THR A 114 -9.06 -15.33 21.10
C THR A 114 -8.02 -14.25 20.76
N ILE A 115 -7.45 -13.59 21.78
CA ILE A 115 -6.46 -12.53 21.64
C ILE A 115 -5.06 -13.16 21.55
N GLU A 116 -4.79 -13.83 20.46
CA GLU A 116 -3.51 -14.47 20.10
C GLU A 116 -3.23 -14.23 18.62
N ASP A 117 -1.97 -14.45 18.17
CA ASP A 117 -1.59 -14.20 16.78
C ASP A 117 -2.40 -15.07 15.80
N GLU A 118 -2.66 -16.33 16.17
CA GLU A 118 -3.68 -17.16 15.54
C GLU A 118 -5.00 -16.99 16.30
N THR A 119 -6.01 -16.43 15.65
CA THR A 119 -7.30 -16.11 16.26
C THR A 119 -8.44 -16.77 15.51
N ASP A 120 -9.52 -17.08 16.25
CA ASP A 120 -10.81 -17.54 15.72
C ASP A 120 -11.73 -16.38 15.29
N GLY A 121 -11.29 -15.12 15.49
CA GLY A 121 -12.02 -13.92 15.12
C GLY A 121 -11.95 -13.61 13.62
N GLY A 122 -13.10 -13.60 12.92
CA GLY A 122 -13.20 -13.09 11.56
C GLY A 122 -13.01 -11.57 11.49
N ASP A 123 -12.80 -11.02 10.27
CA ASP A 123 -12.53 -9.61 10.07
C ASP A 123 -13.58 -8.68 10.69
N ASP A 124 -14.86 -8.98 10.52
CA ASP A 124 -15.95 -8.12 11.01
C ASP A 124 -15.92 -7.97 12.53
N ILE A 125 -15.72 -9.08 13.27
CA ILE A 125 -15.69 -9.04 14.72
C ILE A 125 -14.42 -8.37 15.23
N ARG A 126 -13.27 -8.58 14.56
CA ARG A 126 -12.02 -7.92 14.89
C ARG A 126 -12.07 -6.40 14.62
N MET A 127 -12.75 -5.98 13.56
CA MET A 127 -13.00 -4.57 13.26
C MET A 127 -13.92 -3.92 14.31
N LYS A 128 -14.98 -4.63 14.74
CA LYS A 128 -15.91 -4.13 15.76
C LYS A 128 -15.25 -3.98 17.13
N TYR A 129 -14.37 -4.91 17.48
CA TYR A 129 -13.62 -4.90 18.75
C TYR A 129 -12.14 -4.62 18.49
N ARG A 130 -11.84 -3.64 17.63
CA ARG A 130 -10.47 -3.35 17.20
C ARG A 130 -9.49 -3.10 18.35
N TYR A 131 -9.94 -2.51 19.46
CA TYR A 131 -9.14 -2.32 20.66
C TYR A 131 -8.69 -3.64 21.33
N LEU A 132 -9.38 -4.76 21.10
CA LEU A 132 -8.94 -6.08 21.51
C LEU A 132 -7.98 -6.68 20.46
N ASP A 133 -8.27 -6.52 19.19
CA ASP A 133 -7.41 -6.98 18.11
C ASP A 133 -6.02 -6.33 18.16
N LEU A 134 -5.94 -5.07 18.56
CA LEU A 134 -4.69 -4.33 18.79
C LEU A 134 -3.81 -4.91 19.92
N ARG A 135 -4.35 -5.77 20.79
CA ARG A 135 -3.57 -6.50 21.80
C ARG A 135 -2.77 -7.66 21.20
N ARG A 136 -3.10 -8.11 19.99
CA ARG A 136 -2.39 -9.20 19.31
C ARG A 136 -1.01 -8.74 18.85
N ASN A 137 0.00 -9.57 19.04
CA ASN A 137 1.38 -9.22 18.72
C ASN A 137 1.57 -8.92 17.23
N CYS A 138 0.95 -9.68 16.33
CA CYS A 138 1.04 -9.47 14.88
C CYS A 138 0.56 -8.06 14.47
N VAL A 139 -0.55 -7.58 15.03
CA VAL A 139 -1.08 -6.24 14.74
C VAL A 139 -0.23 -5.15 15.41
N ARG A 140 0.15 -5.37 16.67
CA ARG A 140 0.97 -4.41 17.41
C ARG A 140 2.33 -4.16 16.73
N LYS A 141 3.01 -5.21 16.28
CA LYS A 141 4.30 -5.12 15.59
C LYS A 141 4.24 -4.25 14.34
N ASN A 142 3.12 -4.29 13.61
CA ASN A 142 2.92 -3.43 12.44
C ASN A 142 2.85 -1.95 12.83
N LEU A 143 2.19 -1.62 13.96
CA LEU A 143 2.14 -0.24 14.45
C LEU A 143 3.48 0.22 15.05
N GLU A 144 4.23 -0.68 15.68
CA GLU A 144 5.61 -0.40 16.14
C GLU A 144 6.54 -0.15 14.94
N LEU A 145 6.40 -0.93 13.87
CA LEU A 145 7.11 -0.71 12.60
C LEU A 145 6.75 0.65 11.99
N ARG A 146 5.45 0.99 11.95
CA ARG A 146 4.98 2.30 11.49
C ARG A 146 5.59 3.44 12.28
N HIS A 147 5.59 3.34 13.61
CA HIS A 147 6.23 4.32 14.48
C HIS A 147 7.72 4.48 14.18
N LYS A 148 8.45 3.36 14.10
CA LYS A 148 9.88 3.37 13.80
C LYS A 148 10.17 3.97 12.44
N MET A 149 9.37 3.63 11.42
CA MET A 149 9.52 4.19 10.06
C MET A 149 9.31 5.70 10.07
N ALA A 150 8.25 6.19 10.70
CA ALA A 150 7.97 7.64 10.78
C ALA A 150 9.09 8.39 11.51
N PHE A 151 9.68 7.80 12.54
CA PHE A 151 10.81 8.38 13.26
C PHE A 151 12.08 8.44 12.39
N GLU A 152 12.41 7.36 11.68
CA GLU A 152 13.57 7.31 10.78
C GLU A 152 13.43 8.26 9.59
N VAL A 153 12.21 8.43 9.06
CA VAL A 153 11.91 9.43 8.02
C VAL A 153 12.22 10.83 8.51
N ARG A 154 11.72 11.20 9.71
CA ARG A 154 12.00 12.52 10.30
C ARG A 154 13.49 12.74 10.49
N ARG A 155 14.21 11.73 11.01
CA ARG A 155 15.65 11.83 11.21
C ARG A 155 16.39 12.07 9.89
N TYR A 156 16.09 11.28 8.86
CA TYR A 156 16.73 11.43 7.55
C TYR A 156 16.46 12.79 6.92
N LEU A 157 15.21 13.25 6.94
CA LEU A 157 14.82 14.52 6.33
C LEU A 157 15.39 15.73 7.11
N ASP A 158 15.42 15.69 8.43
CA ASP A 158 16.08 16.71 9.27
C ASP A 158 17.57 16.82 8.95
N GLU A 159 18.29 15.69 8.87
CA GLU A 159 19.71 15.61 8.45
C GLU A 159 19.95 16.18 7.04
N LYS A 160 18.91 16.18 6.18
CA LYS A 160 18.96 16.76 4.82
C LYS A 160 18.48 18.22 4.77
N GLY A 161 18.19 18.83 5.91
CA GLY A 161 17.80 20.23 6.04
C GLY A 161 16.35 20.52 5.69
N PHE A 162 15.46 19.54 5.78
CA PHE A 162 14.03 19.74 5.63
C PHE A 162 13.42 20.26 6.93
N LEU A 163 12.45 21.16 6.79
CA LEU A 163 11.60 21.63 7.89
C LEU A 163 10.26 20.89 7.86
N GLU A 164 9.84 20.33 9.00
CA GLU A 164 8.50 19.79 9.16
C GLU A 164 7.54 20.95 9.43
N VAL A 165 6.62 21.21 8.48
CA VAL A 165 5.66 22.31 8.58
C VAL A 165 4.24 21.77 8.44
N GLU A 166 3.38 22.01 9.43
CA GLU A 166 1.98 21.62 9.37
C GLU A 166 1.18 22.55 8.46
N THR A 167 0.28 21.96 7.71
CA THR A 167 -0.66 22.66 6.82
C THR A 167 -2.10 22.49 7.34
N PRO A 168 -3.04 23.40 7.03
CA PRO A 168 -4.43 23.28 7.42
C PRO A 168 -5.10 22.01 6.92
N VAL A 169 -5.99 21.45 7.72
CA VAL A 169 -6.89 20.34 7.34
C VAL A 169 -8.23 20.88 6.79
N LEU A 170 -8.68 22.06 7.25
CA LEU A 170 -9.86 22.73 6.71
C LEU A 170 -9.42 23.67 5.59
N VAL A 171 -9.58 23.24 4.35
CA VAL A 171 -9.15 23.98 3.15
C VAL A 171 -10.32 24.25 2.22
N ASN A 172 -10.06 24.88 1.10
CA ASN A 172 -11.03 24.97 0.01
C ASN A 172 -10.95 23.73 -0.89
N SER A 173 -12.06 23.36 -1.52
CA SER A 173 -12.10 22.28 -2.51
C SER A 173 -11.12 22.55 -3.64
N THR A 174 -10.31 21.54 -3.97
CA THR A 174 -9.34 21.61 -5.08
C THR A 174 -9.49 20.37 -5.97
N PRO A 175 -9.53 20.53 -7.29
CA PRO A 175 -9.69 19.41 -8.21
C PRO A 175 -8.36 18.65 -8.38
N GLU A 176 -8.10 17.69 -7.48
CA GLU A 176 -6.89 16.84 -7.51
C GLU A 176 -7.16 15.41 -8.02
N GLY A 177 -8.30 15.17 -8.67
CA GLY A 177 -8.64 13.90 -9.29
C GLY A 177 -9.62 13.03 -8.50
N ALA A 178 -9.66 13.10 -7.17
CA ALA A 178 -10.65 12.42 -6.33
C ALA A 178 -11.80 13.35 -5.95
N ARG A 179 -12.87 12.80 -5.37
CA ARG A 179 -13.90 13.61 -4.72
C ARG A 179 -13.44 14.04 -3.33
N ASP A 180 -13.85 15.26 -2.93
CA ASP A 180 -13.54 15.80 -1.62
C ASP A 180 -14.58 15.37 -0.58
N PHE A 181 -14.13 15.15 0.65
CA PHE A 181 -15.00 15.22 1.82
C PHE A 181 -15.24 16.67 2.17
N ILE A 182 -16.51 17.09 2.30
CA ILE A 182 -16.88 18.47 2.63
C ILE A 182 -17.37 18.60 4.07
N VAL A 183 -17.03 19.73 4.71
CA VAL A 183 -17.40 20.04 6.09
C VAL A 183 -18.13 21.38 6.10
N PRO A 184 -19.40 21.46 6.52
CA PRO A 184 -20.15 22.70 6.53
C PRO A 184 -19.60 23.71 7.56
N SER A 185 -19.64 25.00 7.22
CA SER A 185 -19.20 26.10 8.08
C SER A 185 -20.39 26.74 8.80
N ARG A 186 -20.47 26.59 10.12
CA ARG A 186 -21.50 27.27 10.92
C ARG A 186 -21.36 28.80 10.89
N MET A 187 -20.13 29.31 10.82
CA MET A 187 -19.85 30.76 10.80
C MET A 187 -20.14 31.40 9.45
N ASN A 188 -20.21 30.62 8.38
CA ASN A 188 -20.44 31.10 7.02
C ASN A 188 -21.53 30.22 6.37
N PRO A 189 -22.82 30.51 6.61
CA PRO A 189 -23.92 29.71 6.11
C PRO A 189 -23.84 29.49 4.59
N GLY A 190 -24.10 28.26 4.14
CA GLY A 190 -24.02 27.89 2.73
C GLY A 190 -22.61 27.70 2.18
N GLN A 191 -21.58 27.86 3.00
CA GLN A 191 -20.17 27.60 2.63
C GLN A 191 -19.64 26.36 3.33
N PHE A 192 -18.69 25.69 2.65
CA PHE A 192 -18.10 24.44 3.12
C PHE A 192 -16.58 24.51 3.04
N TYR A 193 -15.94 23.93 4.03
CA TYR A 193 -14.56 23.51 3.91
C TYR A 193 -14.51 22.15 3.20
N ALA A 194 -13.37 21.83 2.61
CA ALA A 194 -13.02 20.49 2.17
C ALA A 194 -11.89 19.93 3.04
N LEU A 195 -11.83 18.60 3.14
CA LEU A 195 -10.65 17.92 3.70
C LEU A 195 -9.62 17.71 2.58
N PRO A 196 -8.31 17.97 2.83
CA PRO A 196 -7.32 17.99 1.76
C PRO A 196 -7.03 16.60 1.19
N GLN A 197 -7.02 16.47 -0.12
CA GLN A 197 -6.58 15.26 -0.81
C GLN A 197 -5.05 15.08 -0.71
N SER A 198 -4.35 16.21 -0.67
CA SER A 198 -2.92 16.35 -0.39
C SER A 198 -2.62 17.82 -0.02
N PRO A 199 -1.47 18.16 0.57
CA PRO A 199 -1.07 19.54 0.80
C PRO A 199 -0.45 20.21 -0.43
N GLN A 200 -0.74 19.74 -1.66
CA GLN A 200 -0.05 20.13 -2.89
C GLN A 200 0.08 21.64 -3.09
N ILE A 201 -1.01 22.37 -2.96
CA ILE A 201 -0.99 23.83 -3.18
C ILE A 201 -0.22 24.54 -2.06
N LEU A 202 -0.40 24.10 -0.83
CA LEU A 202 0.23 24.72 0.33
C LEU A 202 1.74 24.53 0.35
N LYS A 203 2.23 23.34 -0.05
CA LYS A 203 3.68 23.11 -0.14
C LYS A 203 4.34 23.93 -1.25
N GLN A 204 3.65 24.15 -2.37
CA GLN A 204 4.14 25.07 -3.42
C GLN A 204 4.20 26.51 -2.90
N LEU A 205 3.22 26.96 -2.12
CA LEU A 205 3.26 28.26 -1.45
C LEU A 205 4.42 28.38 -0.45
N LEU A 206 4.78 27.30 0.26
CA LEU A 206 5.96 27.28 1.12
C LEU A 206 7.25 27.46 0.32
N MET A 207 7.34 26.90 -0.90
CA MET A 207 8.48 27.17 -1.79
C MET A 207 8.53 28.64 -2.21
N VAL A 208 7.41 29.23 -2.60
CA VAL A 208 7.32 30.68 -2.87
C VAL A 208 7.69 31.52 -1.63
N SER A 209 7.41 31.01 -0.44
CA SER A 209 7.74 31.67 0.83
C SER A 209 9.20 31.48 1.25
N GLY A 210 10.03 30.78 0.46
CA GLY A 210 11.46 30.62 0.72
C GLY A 210 11.83 29.56 1.76
N PHE A 211 10.96 28.57 2.01
CA PHE A 211 11.25 27.48 2.96
C PHE A 211 12.27 26.46 2.41
N ASP A 212 12.56 26.50 1.13
CA ASP A 212 13.57 25.68 0.46
C ASP A 212 13.32 24.18 0.47
N ARG A 213 13.17 23.56 1.64
CA ARG A 213 12.92 22.13 1.84
C ARG A 213 11.87 21.94 2.89
N TYR A 214 10.73 21.41 2.49
CA TYR A 214 9.58 21.14 3.34
C TYR A 214 9.27 19.66 3.37
N PHE A 215 8.83 19.17 4.51
CA PHE A 215 8.11 17.90 4.61
C PHE A 215 7.00 17.94 5.66
N GLN A 216 6.10 16.98 5.58
CA GLN A 216 5.07 16.72 6.58
C GLN A 216 4.65 15.26 6.54
N ILE A 217 4.47 14.63 7.70
CA ILE A 217 3.75 13.36 7.80
C ILE A 217 2.27 13.70 8.04
N VAL A 218 1.48 13.69 6.97
CA VAL A 218 0.17 14.34 6.90
C VAL A 218 -0.97 13.35 6.62
N LYS A 219 -2.13 13.58 7.22
CA LYS A 219 -3.38 12.93 6.85
C LYS A 219 -3.93 13.53 5.58
N CYS A 220 -4.28 12.64 4.63
CA CYS A 220 -4.94 12.96 3.38
C CYS A 220 -6.28 12.24 3.31
N PHE A 221 -7.24 12.82 2.57
CA PHE A 221 -8.62 12.36 2.51
C PHE A 221 -9.09 12.28 1.06
N ARG A 222 -9.63 11.13 0.65
CA ARG A 222 -10.15 10.94 -0.71
C ARG A 222 -11.42 10.11 -0.66
N ASP A 223 -12.51 10.63 -1.22
CA ASP A 223 -13.78 9.91 -1.36
C ASP A 223 -13.77 9.10 -2.66
N GLU A 224 -13.14 7.95 -2.60
CA GLU A 224 -12.94 7.01 -3.71
C GLU A 224 -13.41 5.61 -3.32
N ASP A 225 -13.57 4.75 -4.33
CA ASP A 225 -13.84 3.33 -4.12
C ASP A 225 -12.72 2.66 -3.33
N LEU A 226 -13.10 1.95 -2.28
CA LEU A 226 -12.16 1.32 -1.37
C LEU A 226 -11.66 -0.02 -1.92
N ARG A 227 -10.36 -0.27 -1.72
CA ARG A 227 -9.67 -1.51 -2.06
C ARG A 227 -8.75 -1.92 -0.91
N ALA A 228 -8.09 -3.07 -1.03
CA ALA A 228 -7.15 -3.54 -0.02
C ALA A 228 -6.01 -2.55 0.27
N ASP A 229 -5.62 -1.75 -0.72
CA ASP A 229 -4.56 -0.75 -0.69
C ASP A 229 -5.06 0.70 -0.62
N ARG A 230 -6.38 0.93 -0.39
CA ARG A 230 -7.00 2.26 -0.32
C ARG A 230 -7.88 2.41 0.90
N GLN A 231 -7.75 3.56 1.55
CA GLN A 231 -8.60 4.02 2.66
C GLN A 231 -9.07 5.44 2.37
N PRO A 232 -10.27 5.85 2.85
CA PRO A 232 -10.78 7.20 2.63
C PRO A 232 -9.95 8.26 3.36
N GLU A 233 -9.25 7.86 4.41
CA GLU A 233 -8.23 8.63 5.11
C GLU A 233 -6.94 7.82 5.23
N PHE A 234 -5.83 8.37 4.80
CA PHE A 234 -4.53 7.73 4.78
C PHE A 234 -3.42 8.72 5.15
N THR A 235 -2.19 8.24 5.27
CA THR A 235 -1.08 9.11 5.67
C THR A 235 -0.02 9.15 4.58
N GLN A 236 0.42 10.37 4.23
CA GLN A 236 1.54 10.60 3.34
C GLN A 236 2.76 11.12 4.10
N ILE A 237 3.95 10.77 3.62
CA ILE A 237 5.18 11.54 3.83
C ILE A 237 5.25 12.47 2.62
N ASP A 238 4.89 13.72 2.82
CA ASP A 238 4.82 14.71 1.75
C ASP A 238 6.03 15.64 1.82
N CYS A 239 6.69 15.85 0.68
CA CYS A 239 7.94 16.62 0.60
C CYS A 239 7.93 17.54 -0.62
N GLU A 240 8.60 18.71 -0.50
CA GLU A 240 8.83 19.63 -1.60
C GLU A 240 10.17 20.34 -1.42
N MET A 241 10.87 20.63 -2.53
CA MET A 241 12.19 21.28 -2.55
C MET A 241 12.25 22.34 -3.64
N SER A 242 12.94 23.45 -3.34
CA SER A 242 13.25 24.52 -4.31
C SER A 242 14.61 24.32 -4.96
N PHE A 243 14.78 24.93 -6.14
CA PHE A 243 16.03 24.96 -6.92
C PHE A 243 16.57 23.56 -7.26
N VAL A 244 15.67 22.67 -7.70
CA VAL A 244 15.98 21.28 -8.02
C VAL A 244 15.50 20.91 -9.42
N GLU A 245 16.19 19.94 -10.00
CA GLU A 245 15.81 19.20 -11.18
C GLU A 245 15.31 17.78 -10.78
N GLN A 246 14.78 17.03 -11.74
CA GLN A 246 14.24 15.69 -11.51
C GLN A 246 15.23 14.79 -10.79
N GLU A 247 16.48 14.72 -11.25
CA GLU A 247 17.46 13.76 -10.70
C GLU A 247 17.86 14.11 -9.26
N ASP A 248 17.86 15.39 -8.86
CA ASP A 248 18.09 15.79 -7.46
C ASP A 248 17.03 15.21 -6.53
N VAL A 249 15.76 15.25 -6.97
CA VAL A 249 14.65 14.66 -6.21
C VAL A 249 14.78 13.14 -6.15
N LEU A 250 15.05 12.49 -7.29
CA LEU A 250 15.20 11.03 -7.35
C LEU A 250 16.32 10.54 -6.43
N GLN A 251 17.49 11.17 -6.48
CA GLN A 251 18.66 10.78 -5.65
C GLN A 251 18.39 10.94 -4.15
N LEU A 252 17.75 12.05 -3.75
CA LEU A 252 17.46 12.30 -2.34
C LEU A 252 16.49 11.26 -1.77
N PHE A 253 15.42 10.96 -2.49
CA PHE A 253 14.38 10.04 -2.02
C PHE A 253 14.75 8.57 -2.23
N GLU A 254 15.59 8.24 -3.21
CA GLU A 254 16.27 6.95 -3.29
C GLU A 254 17.14 6.74 -2.05
N GLY A 255 17.90 7.76 -1.65
CA GLY A 255 18.70 7.75 -0.42
C GLY A 255 17.85 7.54 0.83
N MET A 256 16.68 8.18 0.94
CA MET A 256 15.74 7.95 2.04
C MET A 256 15.25 6.51 2.08
N SER A 257 14.87 5.95 0.93
CA SER A 257 14.41 4.56 0.85
C SER A 257 15.53 3.58 1.26
N LYS A 258 16.75 3.74 0.74
CA LYS A 258 17.92 2.95 1.15
C LYS A 258 18.20 3.04 2.66
N HIS A 259 18.10 4.26 3.22
CA HIS A 259 18.24 4.48 4.66
C HIS A 259 17.18 3.70 5.47
N LEU A 260 15.91 3.74 5.06
CA LEU A 260 14.84 3.00 5.74
C LEU A 260 15.05 1.48 5.66
N PHE A 261 15.38 0.95 4.49
CA PHE A 261 15.67 -0.48 4.34
C PHE A 261 16.86 -0.92 5.21
N LYS A 262 17.90 -0.11 5.27
CA LYS A 262 19.08 -0.41 6.10
C LYS A 262 18.76 -0.33 7.59
N SER A 263 18.13 0.76 8.04
CA SER A 263 17.91 1.01 9.48
C SER A 263 16.83 0.12 10.09
N ILE A 264 15.84 -0.32 9.30
CA ILE A 264 14.68 -1.07 9.79
C ILE A 264 14.83 -2.57 9.53
N LEU A 265 15.20 -2.95 8.30
CA LEU A 265 15.28 -4.35 7.87
C LEU A 265 16.72 -4.89 7.80
N ASN A 266 17.72 -4.03 7.95
CA ASN A 266 19.15 -4.33 7.75
C ASN A 266 19.45 -4.87 6.33
N ILE A 267 18.77 -4.32 5.31
CA ILE A 267 18.95 -4.67 3.90
C ILE A 267 19.65 -3.51 3.20
N ASP A 268 20.71 -3.82 2.47
CA ASP A 268 21.36 -2.88 1.55
C ASP A 268 20.75 -3.03 0.16
N LEU A 269 20.21 -1.93 -0.38
CA LEU A 269 19.62 -1.90 -1.71
C LEU A 269 20.64 -1.37 -2.73
N PRO A 270 20.65 -1.91 -3.97
CA PRO A 270 21.40 -1.32 -5.10
C PRO A 270 20.81 0.03 -5.52
N ASP A 271 21.44 0.69 -6.49
CA ASP A 271 20.88 1.84 -7.15
C ASP A 271 19.61 1.47 -7.91
N PHE A 272 18.62 2.37 -7.91
CA PHE A 272 17.32 2.12 -8.53
C PHE A 272 17.40 2.46 -10.02
N PRO A 273 17.12 1.51 -10.92
CA PRO A 273 17.07 1.80 -12.34
C PRO A 273 15.96 2.80 -12.67
N ARG A 274 16.17 3.61 -13.73
CA ARG A 274 15.17 4.50 -14.30
C ARG A 274 14.58 3.77 -15.51
N MET A 275 13.28 3.53 -15.49
CA MET A 275 12.53 2.93 -16.59
C MET A 275 11.53 3.95 -17.10
N THR A 276 11.43 4.15 -18.42
CA THR A 276 10.40 5.03 -18.98
C THR A 276 9.02 4.40 -18.81
N TRP A 277 8.00 5.24 -18.69
CA TRP A 277 6.61 4.76 -18.68
C TRP A 277 6.30 3.93 -19.94
N ALA A 278 6.83 4.35 -21.10
CA ALA A 278 6.64 3.63 -22.36
C ALA A 278 7.21 2.21 -22.31
N ASP A 279 8.42 2.04 -21.75
CA ASP A 279 9.03 0.71 -21.56
C ASP A 279 8.28 -0.12 -20.53
N ALA A 280 7.86 0.48 -19.42
CA ALA A 280 7.06 -0.19 -18.40
C ALA A 280 5.75 -0.74 -18.99
N MET A 281 5.06 0.05 -19.81
CA MET A 281 3.84 -0.38 -20.49
C MET A 281 4.12 -1.40 -21.60
N LYS A 282 5.23 -1.27 -22.32
CA LYS A 282 5.61 -2.18 -23.39
C LYS A 282 5.97 -3.57 -22.86
N TYR A 283 6.83 -3.64 -21.85
CA TYR A 283 7.39 -4.90 -21.37
C TYR A 283 6.62 -5.54 -20.22
N TYR A 284 5.80 -4.77 -19.50
CA TYR A 284 5.10 -5.24 -18.29
C TYR A 284 3.60 -4.92 -18.27
N GLY A 285 3.13 -4.02 -19.14
CA GLY A 285 1.72 -3.59 -19.20
C GLY A 285 1.23 -2.85 -17.97
N SER A 286 2.14 -2.25 -17.21
CA SER A 286 1.86 -1.54 -15.96
C SER A 286 2.85 -0.43 -15.73
N ASP A 287 2.38 0.70 -15.22
CA ASP A 287 3.18 1.81 -14.71
C ASP A 287 3.90 1.51 -13.37
N LYS A 288 3.64 0.34 -12.79
CA LYS A 288 4.24 -0.17 -11.55
C LYS A 288 4.62 -1.64 -11.70
N PRO A 289 5.61 -1.97 -12.54
CA PRO A 289 5.99 -3.34 -12.84
C PRO A 289 6.63 -4.03 -11.62
N ASP A 290 6.29 -5.31 -11.42
CA ASP A 290 7.01 -6.18 -10.50
C ASP A 290 8.23 -6.77 -11.22
N THR A 291 9.40 -6.24 -10.96
CA THR A 291 10.66 -6.61 -11.63
C THR A 291 11.49 -7.62 -10.83
N ARG A 292 10.92 -8.27 -9.79
CA ARG A 292 11.58 -9.36 -9.05
C ARG A 292 11.83 -10.60 -9.89
N PHE A 293 11.14 -10.72 -11.01
CA PHE A 293 11.24 -11.84 -11.95
C PHE A 293 11.08 -11.37 -13.39
N GLY A 294 11.59 -12.14 -14.33
CA GLY A 294 11.48 -11.90 -15.77
C GLY A 294 10.06 -12.08 -16.32
N MET A 295 9.87 -12.81 -17.42
CA MET A 295 8.64 -12.94 -18.21
C MET A 295 8.18 -11.61 -18.80
N GLU A 296 9.12 -10.82 -19.33
CA GLU A 296 8.79 -9.62 -20.09
C GLU A 296 7.91 -9.96 -21.30
N PHE A 297 7.05 -9.03 -21.67
CA PHE A 297 6.20 -9.20 -22.83
C PHE A 297 7.01 -9.21 -24.12
N VAL A 298 6.65 -10.11 -25.01
CA VAL A 298 7.10 -10.09 -26.39
C VAL A 298 5.93 -9.74 -27.28
N GLU A 299 6.08 -8.71 -28.10
CA GLU A 299 5.08 -8.34 -29.09
C GLU A 299 5.17 -9.29 -30.29
N LEU A 300 4.06 -9.94 -30.58
CA LEU A 300 3.93 -10.94 -31.64
C LEU A 300 3.01 -10.48 -32.77
N HIS A 301 2.55 -9.24 -32.71
CA HIS A 301 1.58 -8.67 -33.62
C HIS A 301 2.05 -8.76 -35.10
N GLU A 302 3.24 -8.22 -35.40
CA GLU A 302 3.78 -8.22 -36.75
C GLU A 302 4.02 -9.64 -37.28
N LEU A 303 4.54 -10.55 -36.44
CA LEU A 303 4.79 -11.93 -36.79
C LEU A 303 3.50 -12.65 -37.16
N PHE A 304 2.48 -12.60 -36.34
CA PHE A 304 1.21 -13.26 -36.60
C PHE A 304 0.47 -12.64 -37.79
N HIS A 305 0.51 -11.33 -37.96
CA HIS A 305 -0.10 -10.69 -39.14
C HIS A 305 0.58 -11.14 -40.44
N ALA A 306 1.91 -11.17 -40.46
CA ALA A 306 2.65 -11.68 -41.65
C ALA A 306 2.32 -13.14 -41.95
N ILE A 307 2.13 -13.99 -40.95
CA ILE A 307 1.70 -15.38 -41.10
C ILE A 307 0.25 -15.44 -41.63
N GLU A 308 -0.66 -14.66 -41.07
CA GLU A 308 -2.08 -14.66 -41.44
C GLU A 308 -2.32 -14.11 -42.86
N GLU A 309 -1.51 -13.16 -43.34
CA GLU A 309 -1.60 -12.64 -44.70
C GLU A 309 -1.31 -13.69 -45.75
N GLN A 310 -0.49 -14.71 -45.43
CA GLN A 310 -0.11 -15.78 -46.35
C GLN A 310 -1.09 -16.96 -46.38
N LYS A 311 -2.13 -16.94 -45.53
CA LYS A 311 -3.09 -18.03 -45.38
C LYS A 311 -4.38 -17.80 -46.17
N GLU A 312 -4.93 -18.89 -46.73
CA GLU A 312 -6.29 -18.88 -47.27
C GLU A 312 -7.34 -18.90 -46.16
N GLU A 313 -7.16 -19.73 -45.11
CA GLU A 313 -8.02 -19.82 -43.95
C GLU A 313 -7.32 -19.14 -42.76
N LYS A 314 -7.81 -17.94 -42.38
CA LYS A 314 -7.24 -17.12 -41.33
C LYS A 314 -7.79 -17.49 -39.97
N PHE A 315 -6.94 -17.45 -38.96
CA PHE A 315 -7.37 -17.52 -37.57
C PHE A 315 -7.87 -16.12 -37.13
N SER A 316 -9.18 -15.89 -37.18
CA SER A 316 -9.82 -14.58 -37.01
C SER A 316 -9.45 -13.85 -35.71
N VAL A 317 -9.11 -14.60 -34.64
CA VAL A 317 -8.71 -14.05 -33.35
C VAL A 317 -7.40 -13.26 -33.45
N PHE A 318 -6.46 -13.73 -34.28
CA PHE A 318 -5.18 -13.06 -34.49
C PHE A 318 -5.20 -12.13 -35.70
N ALA A 319 -5.87 -12.57 -36.78
CA ALA A 319 -5.96 -11.77 -38.00
C ALA A 319 -6.61 -10.39 -37.80
N ASN A 320 -7.54 -10.27 -36.86
CA ASN A 320 -8.27 -9.03 -36.58
C ASN A 320 -7.80 -8.31 -35.32
N ALA A 321 -6.78 -8.82 -34.63
CA ALA A 321 -6.31 -8.22 -33.39
C ALA A 321 -5.47 -6.96 -33.66
N ALA A 322 -5.71 -5.88 -32.92
CA ALA A 322 -4.86 -4.69 -32.93
C ALA A 322 -3.56 -4.89 -32.12
N TYR A 323 -3.56 -5.87 -31.22
CA TYR A 323 -2.38 -6.24 -30.43
C TYR A 323 -2.36 -7.74 -30.14
N ILE A 324 -1.21 -8.35 -30.29
CA ILE A 324 -0.92 -9.74 -29.89
C ILE A 324 0.39 -9.71 -29.10
N GLY A 325 0.34 -10.18 -27.86
CA GLY A 325 1.52 -10.23 -26.99
C GLY A 325 1.54 -11.51 -26.16
N GLY A 326 2.74 -11.95 -25.80
CA GLY A 326 2.93 -13.16 -25.03
C GLY A 326 3.96 -13.03 -23.93
N ILE A 327 3.91 -13.99 -23.00
CA ILE A 327 4.92 -14.25 -21.97
C ILE A 327 5.43 -15.68 -22.09
N CYS A 328 6.70 -15.91 -21.70
CA CYS A 328 7.31 -17.21 -21.64
C CYS A 328 7.52 -17.65 -20.19
N ALA A 329 6.80 -18.68 -19.77
CA ALA A 329 6.94 -19.28 -18.44
C ALA A 329 7.93 -20.45 -18.50
N THR A 330 9.15 -20.19 -18.01
CA THR A 330 10.26 -21.16 -18.06
C THR A 330 9.95 -22.43 -17.28
N GLY A 331 10.19 -23.60 -17.92
CA GLY A 331 10.01 -24.91 -17.31
C GLY A 331 8.54 -25.34 -17.12
N CYS A 332 7.57 -24.62 -17.67
CA CYS A 332 6.14 -24.84 -17.45
C CYS A 332 5.43 -25.62 -18.56
N ALA A 333 6.14 -26.21 -19.52
CA ALA A 333 5.53 -27.04 -20.58
C ALA A 333 4.71 -28.25 -20.04
N THR A 334 5.02 -28.69 -18.83
CA THR A 334 4.33 -29.79 -18.14
C THR A 334 2.99 -29.40 -17.49
N TYR A 335 2.57 -28.14 -17.57
CA TYR A 335 1.27 -27.72 -17.05
C TYR A 335 0.15 -28.60 -17.60
N THR A 336 -0.67 -29.12 -16.72
CA THR A 336 -1.82 -29.93 -17.09
C THR A 336 -2.89 -29.11 -17.79
N ARG A 337 -3.78 -29.75 -18.53
CA ARG A 337 -4.93 -29.07 -19.14
C ARG A 337 -5.75 -28.30 -18.11
N LYS A 338 -5.96 -28.89 -16.91
CA LYS A 338 -6.68 -28.22 -15.81
C LYS A 338 -6.02 -26.91 -15.36
N GLN A 339 -4.70 -26.86 -15.32
CA GLN A 339 -3.96 -25.63 -14.97
C GLN A 339 -4.09 -24.57 -16.06
N LEU A 340 -4.02 -24.98 -17.34
CA LEU A 340 -4.18 -24.06 -18.48
C LEU A 340 -5.62 -23.55 -18.59
N ASP A 341 -6.62 -24.42 -18.36
CA ASP A 341 -8.02 -24.01 -18.31
C ASP A 341 -8.26 -23.02 -17.15
N ALA A 342 -7.65 -23.25 -15.97
CA ALA A 342 -7.73 -22.32 -14.83
C ALA A 342 -7.11 -20.95 -15.13
N LEU A 343 -5.98 -20.87 -15.85
CA LEU A 343 -5.40 -19.60 -16.30
C LEU A 343 -6.29 -18.91 -17.33
N THR A 344 -6.91 -19.68 -18.24
CA THR A 344 -7.86 -19.14 -19.21
C THR A 344 -9.09 -18.56 -18.53
N ASP A 345 -9.63 -19.24 -17.53
CA ASP A 345 -10.77 -18.75 -16.73
C ASP A 345 -10.37 -17.52 -15.89
N TYR A 346 -9.13 -17.49 -15.39
CA TYR A 346 -8.60 -16.35 -14.66
C TYR A 346 -8.61 -15.08 -15.52
N VAL A 347 -8.06 -15.11 -16.74
CA VAL A 347 -7.99 -13.93 -17.61
C VAL A 347 -9.36 -13.51 -18.16
N LYS A 348 -10.34 -14.43 -18.20
CA LYS A 348 -11.73 -14.13 -18.60
C LYS A 348 -12.57 -13.47 -17.51
N ARG A 349 -12.10 -13.41 -16.25
CA ARG A 349 -12.84 -12.74 -15.17
C ARG A 349 -13.21 -11.31 -15.57
N PRO A 350 -14.39 -10.81 -15.18
CA PRO A 350 -14.86 -9.47 -15.58
C PRO A 350 -13.87 -8.35 -15.27
N GLN A 351 -13.10 -8.50 -14.18
CA GLN A 351 -12.09 -7.52 -13.74
C GLN A 351 -10.89 -7.44 -14.69
N ILE A 352 -10.59 -8.54 -15.42
CA ILE A 352 -9.48 -8.62 -16.38
C ILE A 352 -10.04 -8.47 -17.80
N GLY A 353 -11.07 -9.25 -18.14
CA GLY A 353 -11.89 -9.09 -19.33
C GLY A 353 -11.21 -9.51 -20.64
N ALA A 354 -10.24 -10.44 -20.61
CA ALA A 354 -9.71 -11.03 -21.83
C ALA A 354 -10.73 -11.99 -22.47
N LYS A 355 -10.76 -12.03 -23.80
CA LYS A 355 -11.68 -12.91 -24.55
C LYS A 355 -11.27 -14.38 -24.48
N GLY A 356 -9.99 -14.67 -24.31
CA GLY A 356 -9.40 -16.02 -24.26
C GLY A 356 -7.89 -15.97 -24.08
N MET A 357 -7.26 -17.13 -24.07
CA MET A 357 -5.81 -17.29 -24.00
C MET A 357 -5.38 -18.40 -24.96
N VAL A 358 -4.36 -18.14 -25.75
CA VAL A 358 -3.67 -19.16 -26.55
C VAL A 358 -2.41 -19.59 -25.80
N TYR A 359 -2.10 -20.87 -25.82
CA TYR A 359 -0.85 -21.38 -25.26
C TYR A 359 -0.09 -22.23 -26.30
N ALA A 360 1.23 -22.24 -26.15
CA ALA A 360 2.12 -23.14 -26.90
C ALA A 360 3.17 -23.71 -25.95
N ARG A 361 3.42 -25.01 -26.04
CA ARG A 361 4.43 -25.75 -25.28
C ARG A 361 5.59 -26.09 -26.18
N VAL A 362 6.80 -25.77 -25.74
CA VAL A 362 8.01 -26.21 -26.41
C VAL A 362 8.39 -27.56 -25.82
N GLU A 363 8.18 -28.63 -26.58
CA GLU A 363 8.48 -30.00 -26.15
C GLU A 363 10.01 -30.23 -26.11
N VAL A 364 10.44 -31.29 -25.43
CA VAL A 364 11.87 -31.61 -25.25
C VAL A 364 12.59 -31.86 -26.59
N ASP A 365 11.87 -32.36 -27.60
CA ASP A 365 12.37 -32.60 -28.95
C ASP A 365 12.41 -31.34 -29.84
N GLY A 366 12.01 -30.18 -29.30
CA GLY A 366 11.96 -28.91 -30.02
C GLY A 366 10.67 -28.69 -30.82
N ASN A 367 9.75 -29.64 -30.81
CA ASN A 367 8.43 -29.47 -31.41
C ASN A 367 7.57 -28.54 -30.53
N VAL A 368 6.68 -27.78 -31.16
CA VAL A 368 5.78 -26.85 -30.45
C VAL A 368 4.34 -27.35 -30.57
N LYS A 369 3.70 -27.62 -29.43
CA LYS A 369 2.27 -27.98 -29.36
C LYS A 369 1.47 -26.79 -28.86
N SER A 370 0.43 -26.42 -29.58
CA SER A 370 -0.39 -25.27 -29.27
C SER A 370 -1.88 -25.60 -29.17
N SER A 371 -2.62 -24.79 -28.47
CA SER A 371 -4.11 -24.81 -28.47
C SER A 371 -4.71 -24.48 -29.85
N VAL A 372 -3.88 -24.00 -30.79
CA VAL A 372 -4.27 -23.55 -32.13
C VAL A 372 -3.52 -24.30 -33.23
N ASP A 373 -3.01 -25.51 -32.96
CA ASP A 373 -2.25 -26.37 -33.91
C ASP A 373 -2.94 -26.55 -35.26
N LYS A 374 -4.27 -26.59 -35.29
CA LYS A 374 -5.03 -26.74 -36.53
C LYS A 374 -4.95 -25.53 -37.48
N PHE A 375 -4.49 -24.38 -36.99
CA PHE A 375 -4.37 -23.16 -37.78
C PHE A 375 -2.94 -22.83 -38.18
N TYR A 376 -1.92 -23.41 -37.52
CA TYR A 376 -0.50 -23.07 -37.71
C TYR A 376 0.35 -24.29 -37.96
N THR A 377 1.28 -24.21 -38.92
CA THR A 377 2.25 -25.26 -39.15
C THR A 377 3.29 -25.32 -38.04
N GLN A 378 4.02 -26.45 -37.96
CA GLN A 378 5.09 -26.61 -36.95
C GLN A 378 6.18 -25.54 -37.11
N GLU A 379 6.54 -25.20 -38.36
CA GLU A 379 7.53 -24.18 -38.68
C GLU A 379 7.08 -22.81 -38.17
N GLN A 380 5.82 -22.44 -38.39
CA GLN A 380 5.26 -21.17 -37.89
C GLN A 380 5.24 -21.12 -36.38
N LEU A 381 4.88 -22.19 -35.69
CA LEU A 381 4.91 -22.26 -34.23
C LEU A 381 6.35 -22.20 -33.67
N GLN A 382 7.32 -22.78 -34.40
CA GLN A 382 8.75 -22.65 -34.02
C GLN A 382 9.27 -21.23 -34.22
N GLU A 383 8.80 -20.48 -35.22
CA GLU A 383 9.11 -19.07 -35.37
C GLU A 383 8.58 -18.24 -34.17
N VAL A 384 7.36 -18.55 -33.70
CA VAL A 384 6.80 -17.94 -32.50
C VAL A 384 7.65 -18.28 -31.27
N ALA A 385 8.04 -19.55 -31.09
CA ALA A 385 8.89 -19.97 -29.99
C ALA A 385 10.26 -19.27 -30.02
N LYS A 386 10.83 -19.09 -31.20
CA LYS A 386 12.08 -18.36 -31.41
C LYS A 386 11.93 -16.87 -31.07
N ALA A 387 10.84 -16.21 -31.51
CA ALA A 387 10.55 -14.81 -31.18
C ALA A 387 10.39 -14.61 -29.68
N MET A 388 9.80 -15.60 -29.00
CA MET A 388 9.63 -15.63 -27.53
C MET A 388 10.92 -16.02 -26.78
N ASN A 389 12.02 -16.35 -27.48
CA ASN A 389 13.24 -16.92 -26.90
C ASN A 389 12.98 -18.15 -26.00
N ALA A 390 11.93 -18.90 -26.31
CA ALA A 390 11.49 -20.05 -25.52
C ALA A 390 12.39 -21.25 -25.78
N GLN A 391 12.71 -21.99 -24.72
CA GLN A 391 13.55 -23.18 -24.75
C GLN A 391 12.69 -24.44 -24.59
N PRO A 392 13.22 -25.62 -24.96
CA PRO A 392 12.56 -26.88 -24.66
C PRO A 392 12.19 -27.00 -23.18
N GLY A 393 10.92 -27.28 -22.91
CA GLY A 393 10.36 -27.32 -21.57
C GLY A 393 9.59 -26.04 -21.15
N ASP A 394 9.59 -25.00 -21.96
CA ASP A 394 8.92 -23.73 -21.67
C ASP A 394 7.46 -23.72 -22.17
N LEU A 395 6.66 -22.87 -21.52
CA LEU A 395 5.27 -22.60 -21.86
C LEU A 395 5.10 -21.15 -22.30
N ILE A 396 4.60 -20.95 -23.49
CA ILE A 396 4.23 -19.64 -24.03
C ILE A 396 2.74 -19.41 -23.80
N LEU A 397 2.39 -18.25 -23.29
CA LEU A 397 1.01 -17.80 -23.06
C LEU A 397 0.79 -16.50 -23.82
N ILE A 398 -0.25 -16.46 -24.66
CA ILE A 398 -0.51 -15.35 -25.59
C ILE A 398 -1.91 -14.81 -25.36
N LEU A 399 -2.03 -13.49 -25.28
CA LEU A 399 -3.29 -12.76 -25.34
C LEU A 399 -3.34 -11.86 -26.57
N SER A 400 -4.54 -11.63 -27.07
CA SER A 400 -4.82 -10.74 -28.19
C SER A 400 -6.07 -9.91 -27.95
N GLY A 401 -6.14 -8.72 -28.53
CA GLY A 401 -7.29 -7.84 -28.40
C GLY A 401 -7.31 -6.69 -29.39
N ASP A 402 -8.42 -5.94 -29.36
CA ASP A 402 -8.69 -4.83 -30.27
C ASP A 402 -8.06 -3.51 -29.78
N ASP A 403 -7.56 -3.50 -28.53
CA ASP A 403 -6.90 -2.36 -27.88
C ASP A 403 -5.60 -2.83 -27.26
N ALA A 404 -4.49 -2.23 -27.69
CA ALA A 404 -3.15 -2.60 -27.27
C ALA A 404 -2.94 -2.35 -25.76
N MET A 405 -3.39 -1.20 -25.24
CA MET A 405 -3.19 -0.82 -23.85
C MET A 405 -3.98 -1.74 -22.91
N LYS A 406 -5.24 -1.99 -23.25
CA LYS A 406 -6.10 -2.90 -22.51
C LYS A 406 -5.53 -4.33 -22.51
N THR A 407 -5.05 -4.81 -23.65
CA THR A 407 -4.50 -6.17 -23.78
C THR A 407 -3.18 -6.31 -23.01
N ARG A 408 -2.31 -5.29 -23.01
CA ARG A 408 -1.10 -5.27 -22.16
C ARG A 408 -1.44 -5.34 -20.68
N LYS A 409 -2.46 -4.59 -20.21
CA LYS A 409 -2.94 -4.67 -18.82
C LYS A 409 -3.46 -6.08 -18.47
N GLN A 410 -4.20 -6.71 -19.38
CA GLN A 410 -4.66 -8.11 -19.21
C GLN A 410 -3.49 -9.10 -19.14
N LEU A 411 -2.48 -8.92 -19.99
CA LEU A 411 -1.28 -9.75 -20.00
C LEU A 411 -0.44 -9.55 -18.72
N CYS A 412 -0.43 -8.35 -18.16
CA CYS A 412 0.17 -8.05 -16.86
C CYS A 412 -0.45 -8.90 -15.75
N GLU A 413 -1.78 -8.96 -15.67
CA GLU A 413 -2.49 -9.79 -14.69
C GLU A 413 -2.13 -11.27 -14.84
N LEU A 414 -2.08 -11.77 -16.08
CA LEU A 414 -1.64 -13.15 -16.36
C LEU A 414 -0.20 -13.39 -15.88
N ARG A 415 0.72 -12.47 -16.19
CA ARG A 415 2.12 -12.54 -15.76
C ARG A 415 2.24 -12.59 -14.23
N LEU A 416 1.51 -11.74 -13.53
CA LEU A 416 1.51 -11.68 -12.06
C LEU A 416 0.94 -12.95 -11.43
N GLU A 417 -0.10 -13.54 -12.03
CA GLU A 417 -0.69 -14.80 -11.56
C GLU A 417 0.27 -15.98 -11.76
N VAL A 418 0.89 -16.09 -12.93
CA VAL A 418 1.90 -17.12 -13.21
C VAL A 418 3.09 -16.97 -12.27
N GLY A 419 3.59 -15.73 -12.06
CA GLY A 419 4.67 -15.45 -11.13
C GLY A 419 4.33 -15.82 -9.68
N LYS A 420 3.07 -15.64 -9.28
CA LYS A 420 2.56 -16.07 -7.96
C LYS A 420 2.55 -17.60 -7.85
N GLN A 421 2.00 -18.31 -8.84
CA GLN A 421 1.94 -19.77 -8.85
C GLN A 421 3.33 -20.42 -8.82
N LEU A 422 4.32 -19.78 -9.43
CA LEU A 422 5.72 -20.23 -9.44
C LEU A 422 6.52 -19.76 -8.21
N GLY A 423 5.92 -19.03 -7.26
CA GLY A 423 6.60 -18.52 -6.07
C GLY A 423 7.66 -17.45 -6.35
N LEU A 424 7.63 -16.81 -7.52
CA LEU A 424 8.61 -15.80 -7.93
C LEU A 424 8.41 -14.45 -7.26
N ARG A 425 7.23 -14.21 -6.68
CA ARG A 425 6.87 -12.99 -5.95
C ARG A 425 7.20 -13.11 -4.46
N ASP A 426 8.43 -13.50 -4.13
CA ASP A 426 8.89 -13.63 -2.75
C ASP A 426 8.82 -12.28 -2.02
N PRO A 427 8.05 -12.15 -0.93
CA PRO A 427 7.92 -10.89 -0.19
C PRO A 427 9.20 -10.46 0.54
N LYS A 428 10.18 -11.35 0.67
CA LYS A 428 11.47 -11.06 1.29
C LYS A 428 12.50 -10.51 0.29
N LYS A 429 12.19 -10.55 -1.00
CA LYS A 429 13.03 -9.96 -2.06
C LYS A 429 12.46 -8.62 -2.48
N PHE A 430 13.33 -7.64 -2.61
CA PHE A 430 12.93 -6.29 -3.00
C PHE A 430 13.58 -5.91 -4.33
N SER A 431 12.75 -5.47 -5.27
CA SER A 431 13.17 -4.84 -6.52
C SER A 431 12.57 -3.45 -6.57
N CYS A 432 13.45 -2.46 -6.61
CA CYS A 432 13.09 -1.05 -6.58
C CYS A 432 13.47 -0.39 -7.89
N LEU A 433 12.63 0.48 -8.43
CA LEU A 433 12.91 1.25 -9.63
C LEU A 433 12.14 2.56 -9.61
N TRP A 434 12.57 3.48 -10.48
CA TRP A 434 11.84 4.68 -10.81
C TRP A 434 11.16 4.52 -12.17
N ILE A 435 9.90 4.87 -12.26
CA ILE A 435 9.22 5.10 -13.54
C ILE A 435 9.25 6.59 -13.83
N VAL A 436 9.67 6.95 -15.03
CA VAL A 436 9.85 8.32 -15.47
C VAL A 436 9.20 8.55 -16.84
N ASP A 437 9.16 9.78 -17.31
CA ASP A 437 8.70 10.15 -18.65
C ASP A 437 7.26 9.70 -18.95
N PHE A 438 6.38 9.91 -17.98
CA PHE A 438 4.95 9.67 -18.15
C PHE A 438 4.36 10.57 -19.24
N PRO A 439 3.25 10.16 -19.90
CA PRO A 439 2.45 11.11 -20.66
C PRO A 439 1.97 12.26 -19.75
N MET A 440 1.98 13.48 -20.25
CA MET A 440 1.50 14.63 -19.49
C MET A 440 -0.03 14.67 -19.45
N TYR A 441 -0.65 14.23 -20.53
CA TYR A 441 -2.09 14.24 -20.72
C TYR A 441 -2.60 12.86 -21.11
N GLU A 442 -3.81 12.55 -20.72
CA GLU A 442 -4.58 11.39 -21.19
C GLU A 442 -5.96 11.82 -21.67
N TRP A 443 -6.50 11.11 -22.66
CA TRP A 443 -7.83 11.37 -23.16
C TRP A 443 -8.88 10.76 -22.24
N SER A 444 -9.83 11.55 -21.78
CA SER A 444 -11.00 11.08 -21.04
C SER A 444 -12.18 10.89 -22.00
N GLU A 445 -12.62 9.64 -22.13
CA GLU A 445 -13.84 9.32 -22.90
C GLU A 445 -15.12 9.87 -22.22
N GLU A 446 -15.13 9.97 -20.91
CA GLU A 446 -16.25 10.50 -20.13
C GLU A 446 -16.36 12.03 -20.31
N GLU A 447 -15.24 12.73 -20.16
CA GLU A 447 -15.18 14.19 -20.23
C GLU A 447 -14.99 14.71 -21.67
N GLN A 448 -14.69 13.85 -22.64
CA GLN A 448 -14.39 14.17 -24.05
C GLN A 448 -13.32 15.27 -24.22
N ARG A 449 -12.28 15.22 -23.36
CA ARG A 449 -11.15 16.17 -23.36
C ARG A 449 -9.88 15.53 -22.81
N LEU A 450 -8.76 16.25 -22.99
CA LEU A 450 -7.51 15.90 -22.33
C LEU A 450 -7.60 16.22 -20.83
N MET A 451 -7.13 15.26 -20.02
CA MET A 451 -6.97 15.39 -18.58
C MET A 451 -5.49 15.29 -18.22
N ALA A 452 -5.08 15.92 -17.12
CA ALA A 452 -3.73 15.72 -16.60
C ALA A 452 -3.61 14.29 -16.06
N MET A 453 -2.57 13.56 -16.49
CA MET A 453 -2.35 12.19 -16.02
C MET A 453 -1.98 12.15 -14.53
N HIS A 454 -1.23 13.14 -14.04
CA HIS A 454 -0.85 13.26 -12.64
C HIS A 454 -1.54 14.45 -11.98
N HIS A 455 -1.11 15.67 -12.34
CA HIS A 455 -1.53 16.88 -11.66
C HIS A 455 -1.42 18.09 -12.61
N PRO A 456 -2.35 19.06 -12.59
CA PRO A 456 -2.30 20.25 -13.48
C PRO A 456 -1.06 21.14 -13.32
N PHE A 457 -0.34 21.00 -12.20
CA PHE A 457 0.89 21.77 -11.93
C PHE A 457 2.18 21.02 -12.28
N THR A 458 2.08 19.83 -12.86
CA THR A 458 3.24 19.06 -13.36
C THR A 458 3.87 19.76 -14.54
N SER A 459 5.19 19.94 -14.52
CA SER A 459 5.93 20.51 -15.64
C SER A 459 6.05 19.52 -16.80
N PRO A 460 5.90 19.94 -18.05
CA PRO A 460 6.33 19.16 -19.19
C PRO A 460 7.85 18.98 -19.17
N LYS A 461 8.35 17.96 -19.88
CA LYS A 461 9.79 17.92 -20.22
C LYS A 461 10.15 19.15 -21.03
N PRO A 462 11.28 19.82 -20.75
CA PRO A 462 11.67 21.05 -21.46
C PRO A 462 11.72 20.89 -22.99
N GLU A 463 12.21 19.77 -23.47
CA GLU A 463 12.29 19.44 -24.89
C GLU A 463 10.93 19.23 -25.56
N ASP A 464 9.89 18.92 -24.82
CA ASP A 464 8.54 18.66 -25.32
C ASP A 464 7.62 19.90 -25.28
N ILE A 465 8.06 21.02 -24.69
CA ILE A 465 7.26 22.27 -24.62
C ILE A 465 6.75 22.71 -26.00
N PRO A 466 7.52 22.63 -27.11
CA PRO A 466 7.02 22.98 -28.44
C PRO A 466 5.86 22.07 -28.92
N LEU A 467 5.77 20.84 -28.42
CA LEU A 467 4.69 19.90 -28.78
C LEU A 467 3.35 20.30 -28.19
N MET A 468 3.33 21.12 -27.15
CA MET A 468 2.08 21.55 -26.51
C MET A 468 1.11 22.23 -27.47
N ASP A 469 1.60 22.91 -28.52
CA ASP A 469 0.78 23.58 -29.54
C ASP A 469 0.41 22.68 -30.71
N THR A 470 1.23 21.67 -31.00
CA THR A 470 1.13 20.88 -32.24
C THR A 470 0.59 19.48 -32.00
N ASN A 471 0.97 18.86 -30.88
CA ASN A 471 0.56 17.50 -30.51
C ASN A 471 0.61 17.31 -28.98
N PRO A 472 -0.33 17.91 -28.22
CA PRO A 472 -0.33 17.83 -26.76
C PRO A 472 -0.31 16.39 -26.20
N ALA A 473 -0.92 15.44 -26.92
CA ALA A 473 -0.96 14.02 -26.49
C ALA A 473 0.44 13.34 -26.49
N ALA A 474 1.43 13.91 -27.19
CA ALA A 474 2.79 13.38 -27.21
C ALA A 474 3.72 14.04 -26.17
N VAL A 475 3.23 15.03 -25.43
CA VAL A 475 4.03 15.73 -24.40
C VAL A 475 4.27 14.79 -23.21
N ARG A 476 5.53 14.64 -22.83
CA ARG A 476 5.92 13.90 -21.62
C ARG A 476 5.94 14.83 -20.41
N ALA A 477 5.49 14.29 -19.29
CA ALA A 477 5.56 14.94 -17.99
C ALA A 477 6.95 14.79 -17.37
N ASN A 478 7.41 15.80 -16.66
CA ASN A 478 8.56 15.72 -15.77
C ASN A 478 8.11 15.14 -14.42
N ALA A 479 7.48 13.95 -14.49
CA ALA A 479 6.92 13.20 -13.39
C ALA A 479 7.68 11.88 -13.17
N TYR A 480 7.60 11.37 -11.96
CA TYR A 480 8.31 10.17 -11.54
C TYR A 480 7.58 9.46 -10.41
N ASP A 481 7.54 8.12 -10.47
CA ASP A 481 7.01 7.25 -9.43
C ASP A 481 8.07 6.27 -8.95
N MET A 482 8.18 6.09 -7.63
CA MET A 482 8.98 5.03 -7.05
C MET A 482 8.13 3.78 -6.92
N VAL A 483 8.60 2.70 -7.54
CA VAL A 483 7.95 1.39 -7.53
C VAL A 483 8.83 0.39 -6.79
N ILE A 484 8.23 -0.33 -5.85
CA ILE A 484 8.88 -1.42 -5.13
C ILE A 484 7.98 -2.66 -5.22
N ASN A 485 8.50 -3.76 -5.77
CA ASN A 485 7.78 -5.04 -5.87
C ASN A 485 6.41 -4.95 -6.57
N GLY A 486 6.27 -4.09 -7.57
CA GLY A 486 5.01 -3.91 -8.28
C GLY A 486 4.01 -3.00 -7.56
N VAL A 487 4.46 -2.27 -6.55
CA VAL A 487 3.66 -1.30 -5.80
C VAL A 487 4.28 0.09 -5.95
N GLU A 488 3.51 1.05 -6.39
CA GLU A 488 3.84 2.48 -6.32
C GLU A 488 3.82 2.91 -4.86
N VAL A 489 4.98 3.21 -4.31
CA VAL A 489 5.12 3.62 -2.91
C VAL A 489 5.13 5.13 -2.75
N GLY A 490 5.45 5.86 -3.81
CA GLY A 490 5.43 7.31 -3.83
C GLY A 490 5.60 7.84 -5.23
N GLY A 491 5.07 9.03 -5.48
CA GLY A 491 5.12 9.71 -6.75
C GLY A 491 5.20 11.22 -6.61
N GLY A 492 5.67 11.86 -7.67
CA GLY A 492 5.82 13.30 -7.71
C GLY A 492 6.21 13.85 -9.08
N SER A 493 6.53 15.12 -9.12
CA SER A 493 6.96 15.78 -10.36
C SER A 493 7.77 17.04 -10.07
N ILE A 494 8.46 17.53 -11.07
CA ILE A 494 8.86 18.93 -11.14
C ILE A 494 7.63 19.76 -11.47
N ARG A 495 7.47 20.92 -10.82
CA ARG A 495 6.28 21.76 -10.95
C ARG A 495 6.51 22.85 -11.97
N ILE A 496 5.43 23.28 -12.61
CA ILE A 496 5.43 24.52 -13.37
C ILE A 496 5.58 25.67 -12.38
N HIS A 497 6.55 26.55 -12.61
CA HIS A 497 6.76 27.78 -11.85
C HIS A 497 6.60 29.04 -12.72
N ASP A 498 6.53 28.88 -14.03
CA ASP A 498 6.25 29.94 -14.99
C ASP A 498 4.74 30.11 -15.20
N ALA A 499 4.25 31.34 -14.99
CA ALA A 499 2.82 31.63 -15.05
C ALA A 499 2.25 31.48 -16.47
N ALA A 500 3.02 31.78 -17.52
CA ALA A 500 2.54 31.65 -18.88
C ALA A 500 2.44 30.18 -19.30
N LEU A 501 3.42 29.37 -18.92
CA LEU A 501 3.38 27.92 -19.15
C LEU A 501 2.22 27.26 -18.38
N GLN A 502 1.95 27.72 -17.15
CA GLN A 502 0.83 27.22 -16.37
C GLN A 502 -0.53 27.58 -17.00
N GLN A 503 -0.67 28.80 -17.47
CA GLN A 503 -1.89 29.23 -18.18
C GLN A 503 -2.14 28.39 -19.42
N ARG A 504 -1.10 28.15 -20.23
CA ARG A 504 -1.18 27.30 -21.42
C ARG A 504 -1.57 25.85 -21.08
N THR A 505 -1.06 25.31 -19.98
CA THR A 505 -1.46 23.98 -19.50
C THR A 505 -2.94 23.93 -19.15
N PHE A 506 -3.47 24.94 -18.48
CA PHE A 506 -4.89 25.03 -18.17
C PHE A 506 -5.78 25.11 -19.42
N GLU A 507 -5.35 25.85 -20.45
CA GLU A 507 -6.04 25.93 -21.72
C GLU A 507 -6.12 24.57 -22.44
N ILE A 508 -5.02 23.79 -22.45
CA ILE A 508 -5.01 22.42 -23.00
C ILE A 508 -5.97 21.49 -22.23
N LEU A 509 -6.05 21.67 -20.91
CA LEU A 509 -6.98 20.91 -20.05
C LEU A 509 -8.44 21.39 -20.16
N GLY A 510 -8.71 22.42 -20.98
CA GLY A 510 -10.05 22.93 -21.23
C GLY A 510 -10.60 23.86 -20.17
N PHE A 511 -9.76 24.44 -19.29
CA PHE A 511 -10.20 25.48 -18.35
C PHE A 511 -10.29 26.84 -19.07
N THR A 512 -11.39 27.56 -18.85
CA THR A 512 -11.43 28.98 -19.22
C THR A 512 -10.54 29.81 -18.29
N PRO A 513 -10.09 31.01 -18.69
CA PRO A 513 -9.31 31.88 -17.81
C PRO A 513 -10.04 32.20 -16.49
N GLU A 514 -11.37 32.34 -16.52
CA GLU A 514 -12.20 32.63 -15.37
C GLU A 514 -12.25 31.40 -14.41
N GLU A 515 -12.39 30.19 -14.94
CA GLU A 515 -12.38 28.96 -14.14
C GLU A 515 -11.00 28.70 -13.52
N ALA A 516 -9.92 28.90 -14.29
CA ALA A 516 -8.56 28.79 -13.79
C ALA A 516 -8.27 29.82 -12.68
N GLN A 517 -8.75 31.08 -12.87
CA GLN A 517 -8.64 32.11 -11.85
C GLN A 517 -9.46 31.81 -10.61
N LEU A 518 -10.67 31.27 -10.74
CA LEU A 518 -11.52 30.90 -9.61
C LEU A 518 -10.92 29.76 -8.77
N LYS A 519 -10.40 28.73 -9.43
CA LYS A 519 -9.90 27.52 -8.78
C LYS A 519 -8.45 27.66 -8.28
N PHE A 520 -7.59 28.32 -9.06
CA PHE A 520 -6.14 28.35 -8.85
C PHE A 520 -5.55 29.77 -8.78
N GLY A 521 -6.39 30.81 -8.84
CA GLY A 521 -5.97 32.19 -8.93
C GLY A 521 -5.02 32.64 -7.81
N PHE A 522 -5.21 32.12 -6.60
CA PHE A 522 -4.33 32.44 -5.47
C PHE A 522 -2.91 31.88 -5.68
N LEU A 523 -2.74 30.69 -6.24
CA LEU A 523 -1.43 30.12 -6.58
C LEU A 523 -0.80 30.87 -7.76
N MET A 524 -1.59 31.11 -8.82
CA MET A 524 -1.14 31.90 -9.98
C MET A 524 -0.70 33.31 -9.57
N ASN A 525 -1.39 33.91 -8.62
CA ASN A 525 -0.99 35.21 -8.09
C ASN A 525 0.29 35.13 -7.26
N ALA A 526 0.46 34.07 -6.44
CA ALA A 526 1.69 33.86 -5.69
C ALA A 526 2.92 33.72 -6.62
N PHE A 527 2.79 33.04 -7.76
CA PHE A 527 3.87 32.88 -8.73
C PHE A 527 4.36 34.22 -9.32
N LYS A 528 3.51 35.24 -9.40
CA LYS A 528 3.91 36.60 -9.83
C LYS A 528 4.91 37.25 -8.89
N PHE A 529 5.04 36.79 -7.65
CA PHE A 529 6.00 37.30 -6.68
C PHE A 529 7.33 36.55 -6.67
N GLY A 530 7.57 35.66 -7.66
CA GLY A 530 8.82 34.96 -7.83
C GLY A 530 8.80 33.55 -7.24
N ALA A 531 8.15 32.61 -7.94
CA ALA A 531 8.22 31.19 -7.61
C ALA A 531 9.57 30.61 -8.07
N PRO A 532 10.32 29.91 -7.20
CA PRO A 532 11.52 29.20 -7.63
C PRO A 532 11.17 27.98 -8.46
N PRO A 533 12.08 27.46 -9.30
CA PRO A 533 11.98 26.08 -9.79
C PRO A 533 11.84 25.13 -8.57
N HIS A 534 10.87 24.25 -8.57
CA HIS A 534 10.64 23.35 -7.44
C HIS A 534 10.04 22.01 -7.87
N GLY A 535 10.19 21.03 -7.03
CA GLY A 535 9.67 19.70 -7.23
C GLY A 535 9.60 18.92 -5.91
N GLY A 536 8.85 17.88 -5.90
CA GLY A 536 8.68 17.08 -4.70
C GLY A 536 8.06 15.73 -4.96
N LEU A 537 7.82 15.01 -3.86
CA LEU A 537 7.31 13.66 -3.90
C LEU A 537 6.48 13.41 -2.64
N ALA A 538 5.47 12.57 -2.75
CA ALA A 538 4.70 12.09 -1.62
C ALA A 538 4.75 10.55 -1.57
N TYR A 539 5.14 9.99 -0.41
CA TYR A 539 5.03 8.56 -0.15
C TYR A 539 3.74 8.23 0.58
N GLY A 540 3.08 7.16 0.17
CA GLY A 540 2.02 6.54 0.98
C GLY A 540 2.62 5.80 2.17
N LEU A 541 2.65 6.41 3.37
CA LEU A 541 3.23 5.80 4.57
C LEU A 541 2.59 4.45 4.88
N ASP A 542 1.27 4.34 4.77
CA ASP A 542 0.53 3.09 5.04
C ASP A 542 0.99 1.97 4.11
N ARG A 543 1.15 2.30 2.82
CA ARG A 543 1.59 1.37 1.78
C ARG A 543 3.06 0.95 1.97
N PHE A 544 3.90 1.90 2.36
CA PHE A 544 5.31 1.63 2.63
C PHE A 544 5.49 0.73 3.86
N VAL A 545 4.73 0.97 4.94
CA VAL A 545 4.72 0.11 6.13
C VAL A 545 4.22 -1.29 5.80
N SER A 546 3.13 -1.44 5.02
CA SER A 546 2.61 -2.76 4.63
C SER A 546 3.62 -3.57 3.83
N LEU A 547 4.36 -2.91 2.93
CA LEU A 547 5.44 -3.53 2.16
C LEU A 547 6.56 -4.08 3.07
N PHE A 548 7.00 -3.28 4.04
CA PHE A 548 8.04 -3.68 5.01
C PHE A 548 7.58 -4.80 5.94
N ALA A 549 6.31 -4.83 6.27
CA ALA A 549 5.69 -5.87 7.09
C ALA A 549 5.31 -7.14 6.29
N GLY A 550 5.40 -7.11 4.95
CA GLY A 550 5.01 -8.21 4.08
C GLY A 550 3.51 -8.49 4.09
N LEU A 551 2.68 -7.44 4.19
CA LEU A 551 1.22 -7.52 4.30
C LEU A 551 0.53 -7.21 2.96
N ASP A 552 -0.58 -7.88 2.72
CA ASP A 552 -1.41 -7.69 1.52
C ASP A 552 -2.39 -6.51 1.64
N SER A 553 -2.59 -5.98 2.86
CA SER A 553 -3.53 -4.89 3.13
C SER A 553 -2.94 -3.82 4.04
N ILE A 554 -3.16 -2.55 3.68
CA ILE A 554 -2.76 -1.41 4.52
C ILE A 554 -3.56 -1.31 5.81
N ARG A 555 -4.73 -1.95 5.92
CA ARG A 555 -5.58 -1.92 7.12
C ARG A 555 -4.87 -2.45 8.37
N ASP A 556 -3.98 -3.41 8.19
CA ASP A 556 -3.23 -4.00 9.31
C ASP A 556 -2.09 -3.09 9.81
N CYS A 557 -1.77 -2.02 9.06
CA CYS A 557 -0.82 -0.98 9.43
C CYS A 557 -1.46 0.27 10.02
N ILE A 558 -2.80 0.31 10.10
CA ILE A 558 -3.60 1.43 10.62
C ILE A 558 -4.28 0.98 11.91
N ALA A 559 -4.17 1.80 12.97
CA ALA A 559 -4.74 1.45 14.27
C ALA A 559 -6.25 1.24 14.18
N PHE A 560 -6.97 2.17 13.56
CA PHE A 560 -8.44 2.17 13.43
C PHE A 560 -8.83 2.42 11.96
N PRO A 561 -8.71 1.39 11.07
CA PRO A 561 -9.06 1.52 9.67
C PRO A 561 -10.58 1.48 9.46
N LYS A 562 -11.03 1.99 8.30
CA LYS A 562 -12.40 1.75 7.82
C LYS A 562 -12.51 0.36 7.17
N ASN A 563 -13.70 -0.24 7.22
CA ASN A 563 -14.00 -1.48 6.49
C ASN A 563 -14.13 -1.23 4.97
N ASN A 564 -14.43 -2.27 4.19
CA ASN A 564 -14.59 -2.17 2.73
C ASN A 564 -15.77 -1.29 2.28
N GLN A 565 -16.66 -0.92 3.19
CA GLN A 565 -17.79 -0.01 2.95
C GLN A 565 -17.51 1.43 3.41
N GLY A 566 -16.27 1.74 3.78
CA GLY A 566 -15.89 3.05 4.30
C GLY A 566 -16.35 3.36 5.72
N ARG A 567 -16.80 2.34 6.47
CA ARG A 567 -17.35 2.52 7.82
C ARG A 567 -16.35 2.17 8.92
N ASP A 568 -16.35 2.98 9.96
CA ASP A 568 -15.80 2.60 11.25
C ASP A 568 -16.90 1.90 12.05
N VAL A 569 -16.86 0.58 12.07
CA VAL A 569 -17.90 -0.23 12.74
C VAL A 569 -17.74 -0.27 14.27
N MET A 570 -16.59 0.17 14.79
CA MET A 570 -16.34 0.29 16.23
C MET A 570 -16.97 1.57 16.79
N LEU A 571 -16.76 2.70 16.11
CA LEU A 571 -17.28 4.01 16.54
C LEU A 571 -18.65 4.34 15.90
N GLY A 572 -19.11 3.52 14.94
CA GLY A 572 -20.38 3.76 14.23
C GLY A 572 -20.32 4.95 13.26
N ALA A 573 -19.13 5.28 12.72
CA ALA A 573 -18.98 6.37 11.75
C ALA A 573 -19.04 5.85 10.30
N PRO A 574 -19.68 6.58 9.34
CA PRO A 574 -20.45 7.81 9.56
C PRO A 574 -21.76 7.52 10.31
N GLY A 575 -22.20 8.49 11.11
CA GLY A 575 -23.42 8.44 11.93
C GLY A 575 -24.43 9.52 11.53
N LEU A 576 -25.61 9.45 12.14
CA LEU A 576 -26.63 10.48 11.98
C LEU A 576 -26.22 11.74 12.74
N VAL A 577 -26.67 12.88 12.26
CA VAL A 577 -26.47 14.20 12.88
C VAL A 577 -27.79 14.67 13.47
N ASP A 578 -27.75 15.28 14.64
CA ASP A 578 -28.94 15.84 15.29
C ASP A 578 -29.57 16.96 14.46
N GLN A 579 -30.92 17.00 14.40
CA GLN A 579 -31.66 18.01 13.65
C GLN A 579 -31.26 19.43 14.07
N LYS A 580 -31.08 19.71 15.36
CA LYS A 580 -30.62 21.00 15.86
C LYS A 580 -29.31 21.44 15.21
N GLN A 581 -28.36 20.52 15.03
CA GLN A 581 -27.07 20.82 14.39
C GLN A 581 -27.25 21.09 12.89
N LEU A 582 -28.15 20.36 12.22
CA LEU A 582 -28.49 20.62 10.82
C LEU A 582 -29.15 22.01 10.66
N ASP A 583 -30.07 22.36 11.55
CA ASP A 583 -30.73 23.67 11.56
C ASP A 583 -29.73 24.81 11.75
N GLU A 584 -28.77 24.65 12.69
CA GLU A 584 -27.68 25.61 12.91
C GLU A 584 -26.76 25.78 11.69
N LEU A 585 -26.61 24.74 10.89
CA LEU A 585 -25.82 24.73 9.66
C LEU A 585 -26.63 25.16 8.42
N MET A 586 -27.95 25.36 8.54
CA MET A 586 -28.88 25.61 7.44
C MET A 586 -28.85 24.52 6.37
N ILE A 587 -28.81 23.24 6.79
CA ILE A 587 -28.76 22.07 5.89
C ILE A 587 -30.03 21.26 6.03
N ASP A 588 -30.70 21.01 4.91
CA ASP A 588 -31.82 20.08 4.80
C ASP A 588 -31.36 18.77 4.15
N LEU A 589 -31.70 17.65 4.75
CA LEU A 589 -31.46 16.33 4.19
C LEU A 589 -32.63 15.96 3.25
N ARG A 590 -32.31 15.56 2.03
CA ARG A 590 -33.32 14.96 1.15
C ARG A 590 -33.68 13.56 1.66
N GLU A 591 -34.98 13.21 1.56
CA GLU A 591 -35.40 11.82 1.83
C GLU A 591 -34.69 10.86 0.88
N ILE A 592 -34.06 9.84 1.45
CA ILE A 592 -33.48 8.74 0.67
C ILE A 592 -34.69 7.91 0.20
N LYS A 593 -35.03 8.00 -1.08
CA LYS A 593 -35.95 7.04 -1.71
C LYS A 593 -35.18 5.71 -1.80
N GLU A 594 -35.64 4.74 -1.00
CA GLU A 594 -35.16 3.36 -1.07
C GLU A 594 -35.36 2.74 -2.46
#